data_8b9296a87e6b8a4ead464dd2251e74fb
#
_entry.id   8b9296a87e6b8a4ead464dd2251e74fb
#
_cell.length_a   1.000
_cell.length_b   1.000
_cell.length_c   1.000
_cell.angle_alpha   90.00
_cell.angle_beta   90.00
_cell.angle_gamma   90.00
#
_symmetry.space_group_name_H-M   'P 1'
#
loop_
_entity.id
_entity.type
_entity.pdbx_description
1 polymer ?
#
loop_
_entity_poly.entity_id
_entity_poly.type
_entity_poly.pdbx_seq_one_letter_code
_entity_poly.pdbx_strand_id
1 'polypeptide(L)'
;MATDTKKTSTPVLKLKRTGETCKRSGNAATGKRGKLTVGGKTFDTIERADGYVSLPAGTYTCKTGRRGSNNKPCIQIWHNVKTKSGSTAGIVVHAANWPQHLQGCIAPGKKTSGGVSSSEKTLKEIFELIGASDKKFGHKDTVKVRCKLVVSNAA
;
A
#
# COMPACT_ATOMS: atom_id res chain seq x y z
N MET A 1 -12.88 17.37 26.90
CA MET A 1 -12.83 17.69 26.48
C MET A 1 -11.91 17.60 25.48
N ALA A 2 -11.36 18.12 25.21
CA ALA A 2 -10.46 18.22 24.11
C ALA A 2 -9.94 16.93 23.57
N THR A 3 -9.95 15.92 24.37
CA THR A 3 -9.47 14.62 23.95
C THR A 3 -10.32 14.01 22.84
N ASP A 4 -11.50 14.49 22.67
CA ASP A 4 -12.41 13.87 21.73
C ASP A 4 -12.02 14.11 20.30
N THR A 5 -11.40 15.23 20.02
CA THR A 5 -11.07 15.56 18.65
C THR A 5 -10.08 14.57 18.04
N LYS A 6 -9.21 14.00 18.86
CA LYS A 6 -8.22 13.06 18.35
C LYS A 6 -8.85 11.77 17.88
N LYS A 7 -9.94 11.35 18.52
CA LYS A 7 -10.55 10.07 18.20
C LYS A 7 -11.33 10.11 16.92
N THR A 8 -11.75 11.28 16.49
CA THR A 8 -12.60 11.37 15.31
C THR A 8 -11.81 11.38 14.02
N SER A 9 -10.52 11.59 14.10
CA SER A 9 -9.70 11.65 12.89
C SER A 9 -9.39 10.27 12.38
N THR A 10 -9.78 10.01 11.15
CA THR A 10 -9.39 8.78 10.46
C THR A 10 -8.06 9.01 9.79
N PRO A 11 -7.05 8.14 10.02
CA PRO A 11 -5.78 8.28 9.33
C PRO A 11 -5.96 8.28 7.82
N VAL A 12 -5.19 9.11 7.15
CA VAL A 12 -5.26 9.24 5.69
C VAL A 12 -3.88 8.95 5.10
N LEU A 13 -3.86 8.02 4.15
CA LEU A 13 -2.67 7.72 3.36
C LEU A 13 -2.86 8.37 2.00
N LYS A 14 -1.88 9.12 1.55
CA LYS A 14 -1.95 9.79 0.26
C LYS A 14 -0.91 9.20 -0.67
N LEU A 15 -1.37 8.54 -1.72
CA LEU A 15 -0.51 7.96 -2.75
C LEU A 15 -0.51 8.87 -3.96
N LYS A 16 0.64 9.45 -4.27
CA LYS A 16 0.81 10.27 -5.46
C LYS A 16 1.74 9.53 -6.41
N ARG A 17 1.23 9.13 -7.55
CA ARG A 17 2.05 8.49 -8.57
C ARG A 17 2.93 9.54 -9.24
N THR A 18 4.18 9.18 -9.51
CA THR A 18 5.16 10.16 -10.01
C THR A 18 5.31 10.15 -11.53
N GLY A 19 4.82 9.10 -12.19
CA GLY A 19 5.03 8.93 -13.62
C GLY A 19 6.32 8.18 -13.94
N GLU A 20 7.15 7.94 -12.93
CA GLU A 20 8.37 7.16 -13.12
C GLU A 20 8.06 5.67 -13.13
N THR A 21 8.88 4.91 -13.83
CA THR A 21 8.76 3.45 -13.90
C THR A 21 10.01 2.82 -13.32
N CYS A 22 9.92 1.50 -13.05
CA CYS A 22 11.05 0.74 -12.56
C CYS A 22 10.94 -0.68 -13.07
N LYS A 23 12.07 -1.41 -13.00
CA LYS A 23 12.13 -2.77 -13.49
C LYS A 23 13.36 -3.43 -12.92
N ARG A 24 13.21 -4.65 -12.41
CA ARG A 24 14.34 -5.42 -11.95
C ARG A 24 15.12 -5.90 -13.16
N SER A 25 16.43 -5.75 -13.12
CA SER A 25 17.30 -6.21 -14.20
C SER A 25 17.05 -7.68 -14.50
N GLY A 26 16.85 -8.02 -15.78
CA GLY A 26 16.61 -9.39 -16.20
C GLY A 26 15.18 -9.87 -16.04
N ASN A 27 14.27 -9.01 -15.60
CA ASN A 27 12.85 -9.37 -15.47
C ASN A 27 12.00 -8.50 -16.38
N ALA A 28 10.93 -9.08 -16.95
CA ALA A 28 10.07 -8.37 -17.89
C ALA A 28 9.02 -7.51 -17.21
N ALA A 29 8.72 -7.77 -15.94
CA ALA A 29 7.68 -7.02 -15.23
C ALA A 29 8.13 -5.59 -14.98
N THR A 30 7.26 -4.64 -15.33
CA THR A 30 7.54 -3.22 -15.08
C THR A 30 6.66 -2.72 -13.94
N GLY A 31 7.19 -1.77 -13.20
CA GLY A 31 6.48 -1.11 -12.11
C GLY A 31 6.33 0.36 -12.38
N LYS A 32 5.41 0.97 -11.67
CA LYS A 32 5.27 2.42 -11.64
C LYS A 32 5.49 2.90 -10.21
N ARG A 33 6.16 4.04 -10.10
CA ARG A 33 6.57 4.57 -8.81
C ARG A 33 5.57 5.56 -8.27
N GLY A 34 5.51 5.65 -6.95
CA GLY A 34 4.71 6.63 -6.27
C GLY A 34 5.35 7.07 -4.97
N LYS A 35 4.70 8.02 -4.33
CA LYS A 35 5.06 8.50 -3.00
C LYS A 35 3.83 8.36 -2.12
N LEU A 36 3.99 7.68 -1.01
CA LEU A 36 2.91 7.48 -0.05
C LEU A 36 3.22 8.32 1.19
N THR A 37 2.35 9.27 1.49
CA THR A 37 2.51 10.15 2.64
C THR A 37 1.56 9.72 3.74
N VAL A 38 2.11 9.51 4.92
CA VAL A 38 1.38 9.05 6.10
C VAL A 38 1.94 9.76 7.31
N GLY A 39 1.08 10.47 8.07
CA GLY A 39 1.49 11.08 9.32
C GLY A 39 2.69 12.01 9.20
N GLY A 40 2.79 12.74 8.09
CA GLY A 40 3.89 13.67 7.86
C GLY A 40 5.16 13.03 7.31
N LYS A 41 5.16 11.72 7.10
CA LYS A 41 6.28 11.00 6.49
C LYS A 41 5.91 10.55 5.09
N THR A 42 6.91 10.48 4.22
CA THR A 42 6.72 10.05 2.83
C THR A 42 7.60 8.85 2.54
N PHE A 43 7.00 7.85 1.93
CA PHE A 43 7.67 6.60 1.57
C PHE A 43 7.58 6.38 0.07
N ASP A 44 8.55 5.70 -0.50
CA ASP A 44 8.48 5.29 -1.89
C ASP A 44 7.55 4.10 -2.03
N THR A 45 6.90 3.99 -3.19
CA THR A 45 6.04 2.85 -3.48
C THR A 45 6.28 2.35 -4.89
N ILE A 46 5.89 1.09 -5.11
CA ILE A 46 5.82 0.53 -6.45
C ILE A 46 4.47 -0.18 -6.62
N GLU A 47 4.00 -0.19 -7.86
CA GLU A 47 2.84 -0.96 -8.31
C GLU A 47 3.24 -1.61 -9.62
N ARG A 48 2.61 -2.72 -9.98
CA ARG A 48 2.91 -3.35 -11.26
C ARG A 48 2.19 -2.63 -12.40
N ALA A 49 2.89 -2.40 -13.51
CA ALA A 49 2.37 -1.61 -14.61
C ALA A 49 2.06 -2.39 -15.89
N ASP A 50 2.69 -3.57 -16.07
CA ASP A 50 2.60 -4.29 -17.35
C ASP A 50 1.31 -5.09 -17.48
N GLY A 51 0.21 -4.37 -17.74
CA GLY A 51 -1.08 -5.02 -18.01
C GLY A 51 -1.89 -5.39 -16.79
N TYR A 52 -1.41 -5.15 -15.60
CA TYR A 52 -2.17 -5.41 -14.38
C TYR A 52 -3.00 -4.20 -13.99
N VAL A 53 -4.21 -4.45 -13.49
CA VAL A 53 -5.07 -3.37 -13.03
C VAL A 53 -4.50 -2.74 -11.77
N SER A 54 -4.68 -1.45 -11.64
CA SER A 54 -4.32 -0.71 -10.43
C SER A 54 -5.48 0.22 -10.08
N LEU A 55 -5.46 0.74 -8.86
CA LEU A 55 -6.54 1.61 -8.41
C LEU A 55 -6.58 2.90 -9.24
N PRO A 56 -7.75 3.27 -9.75
CA PRO A 56 -7.92 4.61 -10.32
C PRO A 56 -7.69 5.69 -9.26
N ALA A 57 -7.41 6.90 -9.70
CA ALA A 57 -7.36 8.04 -8.80
C ALA A 57 -8.69 8.17 -8.07
N GLY A 58 -8.65 8.46 -6.78
CA GLY A 58 -9.86 8.56 -5.97
C GLY A 58 -9.56 8.33 -4.51
N THR A 59 -10.62 8.25 -3.71
CA THR A 59 -10.53 8.03 -2.28
C THR A 59 -11.15 6.69 -1.93
N TYR A 60 -10.45 5.91 -1.12
CA TYR A 60 -10.85 4.54 -0.79
C TYR A 60 -10.88 4.36 0.72
N THR A 61 -11.83 3.55 1.18
CA THR A 61 -11.90 3.13 2.58
C THR A 61 -11.01 1.90 2.75
N CYS A 62 -10.22 1.90 3.82
CA CYS A 62 -9.26 0.84 4.07
C CYS A 62 -9.31 0.38 5.52
N LYS A 63 -8.70 -0.76 5.77
CA LYS A 63 -8.54 -1.29 7.12
C LYS A 63 -7.30 -2.18 7.15
N THR A 64 -6.53 -2.08 8.23
CA THR A 64 -5.42 -3.00 8.42
C THR A 64 -5.95 -4.41 8.62
N GLY A 65 -5.23 -5.39 8.13
CA GLY A 65 -5.64 -6.78 8.22
C GLY A 65 -4.52 -7.70 7.79
N ARG A 66 -4.88 -8.87 7.32
CA ARG A 66 -3.92 -9.90 6.92
C ARG A 66 -4.39 -10.55 5.64
N ARG A 67 -3.46 -11.11 4.90
CA ARG A 67 -3.78 -11.76 3.63
C ARG A 67 -2.92 -13.00 3.43
N GLY A 68 -3.43 -13.88 2.55
CA GLY A 68 -2.70 -15.05 2.11
C GLY A 68 -2.66 -16.16 3.14
N SER A 69 -2.18 -17.31 2.71
CA SER A 69 -2.06 -18.48 3.59
C SER A 69 -1.08 -18.25 4.73
N ASN A 70 -0.12 -17.34 4.55
CA ASN A 70 0.87 -17.03 5.57
C ASN A 70 0.41 -15.92 6.52
N ASN A 71 -0.81 -15.44 6.39
CA ASN A 71 -1.35 -14.38 7.23
C ASN A 71 -0.45 -13.15 7.30
N LYS A 72 0.05 -12.71 6.15
CA LYS A 72 0.92 -11.54 6.09
C LYS A 72 0.14 -10.26 6.34
N PRO A 73 0.71 -9.29 7.07
CA PRO A 73 0.01 -8.04 7.31
C PRO A 73 -0.17 -7.25 6.02
N CYS A 74 -1.29 -6.54 5.93
CA CYS A 74 -1.60 -5.72 4.77
C CYS A 74 -2.60 -4.64 5.16
N ILE A 75 -2.79 -3.68 4.28
CA ILE A 75 -3.90 -2.74 4.39
C ILE A 75 -4.90 -3.13 3.31
N GLN A 76 -6.06 -3.59 3.75
CA GLN A 76 -7.13 -4.00 2.85
C GLN A 76 -7.85 -2.76 2.34
N ILE A 77 -8.17 -2.76 1.04
CA ILE A 77 -8.77 -1.61 0.37
C ILE A 77 -10.13 -2.02 -0.19
N TRP A 78 -11.18 -1.24 0.11
CA TRP A 78 -12.50 -1.44 -0.47
C TRP A 78 -12.55 -0.75 -1.82
N HIS A 79 -12.74 -1.54 -2.88
CA HIS A 79 -12.79 -1.03 -4.25
C HIS A 79 -13.64 -1.95 -5.10
N ASN A 80 -13.99 -1.47 -6.28
CA ASN A 80 -14.75 -2.26 -7.25
C ASN A 80 -13.99 -2.45 -8.56
N VAL A 81 -12.66 -2.39 -8.50
CA VAL A 81 -11.81 -2.58 -9.68
C VAL A 81 -11.88 -4.03 -10.13
N LYS A 82 -12.06 -4.25 -11.43
CA LYS A 82 -12.19 -5.57 -12.00
C LYS A 82 -10.94 -5.95 -12.77
N THR A 83 -10.61 -7.25 -12.72
CA THR A 83 -9.58 -7.82 -13.59
C THR A 83 -10.13 -7.94 -15.01
N LYS A 84 -9.27 -8.32 -15.94
CA LYS A 84 -9.71 -8.54 -17.32
C LYS A 84 -10.80 -9.60 -17.45
N SER A 85 -10.80 -10.58 -16.55
CA SER A 85 -11.81 -11.63 -16.56
C SER A 85 -13.13 -11.22 -15.90
N GLY A 86 -13.19 -10.01 -15.34
CA GLY A 86 -14.41 -9.49 -14.74
C GLY A 86 -14.55 -9.74 -13.25
N SER A 87 -13.63 -10.46 -12.63
CA SER A 87 -13.63 -10.64 -11.17
C SER A 87 -13.00 -9.45 -10.48
N THR A 88 -13.37 -9.22 -9.21
CA THR A 88 -12.80 -8.12 -8.45
C THR A 88 -11.32 -8.40 -8.16
N ALA A 89 -10.46 -7.43 -8.45
CA ALA A 89 -9.05 -7.53 -8.15
C ALA A 89 -8.81 -7.43 -6.64
N GLY A 90 -7.89 -8.24 -6.11
CA GLY A 90 -7.56 -8.19 -4.69
C GLY A 90 -6.42 -7.22 -4.42
N ILE A 91 -6.69 -5.93 -4.53
CA ILE A 91 -5.66 -4.90 -4.37
C ILE A 91 -5.54 -4.52 -2.90
N VAL A 92 -4.33 -4.65 -2.37
CA VAL A 92 -4.01 -4.28 -0.99
C VAL A 92 -2.65 -3.60 -0.95
N VAL A 93 -2.34 -2.95 0.17
CA VAL A 93 -0.98 -2.48 0.44
C VAL A 93 -0.27 -3.58 1.21
N HIS A 94 0.80 -4.11 0.67
CA HIS A 94 1.56 -5.17 1.33
C HIS A 94 3.05 -5.07 1.01
N ALA A 95 3.86 -5.83 1.74
CA ALA A 95 5.30 -5.79 1.54
C ALA A 95 5.71 -6.60 0.31
N ALA A 96 6.52 -5.97 -0.54
CA ALA A 96 7.18 -6.61 -1.68
C ALA A 96 8.28 -5.68 -2.17
N ASN A 97 9.30 -6.23 -2.80
CA ASN A 97 10.44 -5.42 -3.24
C ASN A 97 10.51 -5.23 -4.76
N TRP A 98 9.83 -6.05 -5.53
CA TRP A 98 9.96 -6.06 -6.99
C TRP A 98 8.60 -6.05 -7.66
N PRO A 99 8.49 -5.42 -8.86
CA PRO A 99 7.21 -5.37 -9.57
C PRO A 99 6.61 -6.75 -9.86
N GLN A 100 7.44 -7.75 -10.16
CA GLN A 100 6.93 -9.09 -10.49
C GLN A 100 6.21 -9.76 -9.33
N HIS A 101 6.39 -9.28 -8.12
CA HIS A 101 5.70 -9.84 -6.94
C HIS A 101 4.36 -9.14 -6.67
N LEU A 102 3.97 -8.23 -7.54
CA LEU A 102 2.73 -7.48 -7.38
C LEU A 102 1.76 -7.84 -8.50
N GLN A 103 0.47 -7.84 -8.19
CA GLN A 103 -0.58 -8.10 -9.16
C GLN A 103 -1.67 -7.04 -8.99
N GLY A 104 -1.28 -5.77 -9.07
CA GLY A 104 -2.16 -4.65 -8.85
C GLY A 104 -2.03 -4.02 -7.47
N CYS A 105 -1.31 -4.65 -6.57
CA CYS A 105 -1.13 -4.17 -5.19
C CYS A 105 -0.08 -3.06 -5.11
N ILE A 106 -0.03 -2.42 -3.95
CA ILE A 106 0.88 -1.30 -3.68
C ILE A 106 1.89 -1.77 -2.64
N ALA A 107 3.18 -1.62 -2.93
CA ALA A 107 4.24 -2.00 -1.99
C ALA A 107 5.05 -0.76 -1.60
N PRO A 108 5.12 -0.44 -0.30
CA PRO A 108 5.95 0.67 0.16
C PRO A 108 7.38 0.21 0.45
N GLY A 109 8.31 1.15 0.51
CA GLY A 109 9.69 0.82 0.86
C GLY A 109 10.61 2.00 0.61
N LYS A 110 11.89 1.69 0.44
CA LYS A 110 12.89 2.68 0.06
C LYS A 110 13.25 2.46 -1.39
N LYS A 111 13.36 3.53 -2.15
CA LYS A 111 13.63 3.45 -3.58
C LYS A 111 14.94 2.73 -3.87
N THR A 112 14.89 1.79 -4.81
CA THR A 112 16.08 1.15 -5.39
C THR A 112 15.99 1.26 -6.90
N SER A 113 17.01 0.83 -7.61
CA SER A 113 17.03 0.97 -9.08
C SER A 113 15.91 0.19 -9.76
N GLY A 114 15.52 -0.96 -9.21
CA GLY A 114 14.52 -1.81 -9.86
C GLY A 114 13.22 -1.97 -9.08
N GLY A 115 13.12 -1.36 -7.92
CA GLY A 115 11.93 -1.51 -7.08
C GLY A 115 12.07 -0.74 -5.79
N VAL A 116 11.81 -1.42 -4.66
CA VAL A 116 12.01 -0.86 -3.33
C VAL A 116 12.71 -1.89 -2.45
N SER A 117 13.30 -1.43 -1.37
CA SER A 117 13.91 -2.27 -0.35
C SER A 117 13.26 -2.01 0.99
N SER A 118 13.53 -2.87 1.97
CA SER A 118 13.01 -2.73 3.33
C SER A 118 11.51 -2.56 3.38
N SER A 119 10.78 -3.25 2.49
CA SER A 119 9.34 -3.07 2.34
C SER A 119 8.59 -3.51 3.60
N GLU A 120 8.97 -4.64 4.20
CA GLU A 120 8.31 -5.12 5.41
C GLU A 120 8.50 -4.14 6.57
N LYS A 121 9.72 -3.64 6.74
CA LYS A 121 10.02 -2.66 7.79
C LYS A 121 9.25 -1.37 7.56
N THR A 122 9.15 -0.93 6.31
CA THR A 122 8.41 0.27 5.97
C THR A 122 6.92 0.09 6.22
N LEU A 123 6.36 -1.08 5.88
CA LEU A 123 4.96 -1.36 6.14
C LEU A 123 4.68 -1.34 7.64
N LYS A 124 5.59 -1.89 8.45
CA LYS A 124 5.48 -1.83 9.90
C LYS A 124 5.44 -0.40 10.39
N GLU A 125 6.30 0.45 9.86
CA GLU A 125 6.34 1.86 10.23
C GLU A 125 5.02 2.56 9.87
N ILE A 126 4.45 2.25 8.70
CA ILE A 126 3.16 2.79 8.30
C ILE A 126 2.08 2.36 9.28
N PHE A 127 2.08 1.08 9.67
CA PHE A 127 1.12 0.60 10.67
C PHE A 127 1.25 1.39 11.97
N GLU A 128 2.47 1.65 12.42
CA GLU A 128 2.69 2.44 13.62
C GLU A 128 2.15 3.85 13.48
N LEU A 129 2.36 4.47 12.32
CA LEU A 129 1.92 5.84 12.09
C LEU A 129 0.39 5.98 12.09
N ILE A 130 -0.33 4.94 11.71
CA ILE A 130 -1.79 4.99 11.73
C ILE A 130 -2.40 4.38 12.98
N GLY A 131 -1.56 4.01 13.96
CA GLY A 131 -2.05 3.50 15.23
C GLY A 131 -2.41 2.02 15.23
N ALA A 132 -1.91 1.26 14.27
CA ALA A 132 -2.20 -0.17 14.15
C ALA A 132 -1.07 -1.05 14.66
N SER A 133 -0.06 -0.45 15.27
CA SER A 133 1.11 -1.16 15.76
C SER A 133 0.78 -1.98 17.01
N ASP A 134 1.40 -3.13 17.14
CA ASP A 134 1.40 -3.88 18.38
C ASP A 134 2.81 -4.45 18.59
N LYS A 135 2.97 -5.26 19.63
CA LYS A 135 4.29 -5.79 19.96
C LYS A 135 4.84 -6.75 18.92
N LYS A 136 3.96 -7.41 18.18
CA LYS A 136 4.36 -8.40 17.19
C LYS A 136 3.70 -8.08 15.86
N PHE A 137 4.38 -7.28 15.09
CA PHE A 137 3.87 -6.90 13.77
C PHE A 137 3.47 -8.15 12.97
N GLY A 138 2.25 -8.13 12.44
CA GLY A 138 1.73 -9.26 11.69
C GLY A 138 1.11 -10.35 12.56
N HIS A 139 1.11 -10.18 13.87
CA HIS A 139 0.48 -11.14 14.76
C HIS A 139 -1.04 -11.11 14.56
N LYS A 140 -1.69 -12.26 14.78
CA LYS A 140 -3.14 -12.34 14.58
C LYS A 140 -3.93 -11.37 15.44
N ASP A 141 -3.35 -10.91 16.54
CA ASP A 141 -4.01 -9.99 17.46
C ASP A 141 -3.66 -8.52 17.18
N THR A 142 -3.01 -8.25 16.04
CA THR A 142 -2.72 -6.87 15.65
C THR A 142 -4.01 -6.06 15.57
N VAL A 143 -3.97 -4.87 16.16
CA VAL A 143 -5.12 -3.99 16.19
C VAL A 143 -5.55 -3.63 14.77
N LYS A 144 -6.86 -3.77 14.50
CA LYS A 144 -7.41 -3.42 13.20
C LYS A 144 -7.81 -1.95 13.22
N VAL A 145 -7.25 -1.19 12.31
CA VAL A 145 -7.49 0.26 12.22
C VAL A 145 -8.04 0.61 10.85
N ARG A 146 -9.12 1.38 10.84
CA ARG A 146 -9.67 1.92 9.61
C ARG A 146 -8.87 3.14 9.19
N CYS A 147 -8.70 3.29 7.87
CA CYS A 147 -8.00 4.43 7.31
C CYS A 147 -8.53 4.72 5.91
N LYS A 148 -8.09 5.82 5.34
CA LYS A 148 -8.46 6.19 3.98
C LYS A 148 -7.21 6.23 3.12
N LEU A 149 -7.36 5.87 1.86
CA LEU A 149 -6.29 5.98 0.88
C LEU A 149 -6.76 6.93 -0.22
N VAL A 150 -6.00 7.98 -0.44
CA VAL A 150 -6.27 8.94 -1.52
C VAL A 150 -5.21 8.71 -2.59
N VAL A 151 -5.65 8.34 -3.79
CA VAL A 151 -4.75 8.05 -4.91
C VAL A 151 -4.85 9.17 -5.92
N SER A 152 -3.72 9.72 -6.33
CA SER A 152 -3.65 10.70 -7.40
C SER A 152 -2.58 10.30 -8.40
N ASN A 153 -2.81 10.62 -9.67
CA ASN A 153 -1.88 10.32 -10.74
C ASN A 153 -0.92 11.49 -10.95
N ALA A 154 0.18 11.21 -11.65
CA ALA A 154 1.10 12.27 -12.05
C ALA A 154 0.36 13.28 -12.91
N ALA A 155 0.68 14.55 -12.70
CA ALA A 155 0.08 15.64 -13.45
C ALA A 155 0.54 15.64 -14.90
#